data_7dd26dcde57a3245ea276ab072eecdf3
#
_entry.id   7dd26dcde57a3245ea276ab072eecdf3
#
_cell.length_a   1.000
_cell.length_b   1.000
_cell.length_c   1.000
_cell.angle_alpha   90.00
_cell.angle_beta   90.00
_cell.angle_gamma   90.00
#
_symmetry.space_group_name_H-M   'P 1'
#
loop_
_entity.id
_entity.type
_entity.pdbx_description
1 polymer ?
#
loop_
_entity_poly.entity_id
_entity_poly.type
_entity_poly.pdbx_seq_one_letter_code
_entity_poly.pdbx_strand_id
1 'polypeptide(L)'
;MEWLNETFAGFDGGVFRAMHSLAEAAGGFLTPLTKLVTFIGEKGIVYFLAAIVLMLFPKTRRAGVCVFGAVGLGAILTSLTLKGIVGRERPFLANETFRAFWEFVGSPHEDGFCFPSGHVTSVTAAATALFVFFNKKWSGAGFFAVLLMAFSRVYLIAHYATDTLAGMLVGALSCAVAWGITKGIFCLLEKYPENKFCTFCLTFDVRALFRRAPKPPENGENE
;
A
#
# COMPACT_ATOMS: atom_id res chain seq x y z
N MET A 1 0.94 -13.81 -23.16
CA MET A 1 0.29 -14.19 -21.88
C MET A 1 -1.18 -14.54 -22.04
N GLU A 2 -1.51 -15.12 -23.14
CA GLU A 2 -2.88 -15.59 -23.45
C GLU A 2 -3.41 -16.57 -22.41
N TRP A 3 -2.55 -17.50 -21.95
CA TRP A 3 -2.95 -18.50 -20.95
C TRP A 3 -3.60 -17.92 -19.68
N LEU A 4 -3.11 -16.76 -19.18
CA LEU A 4 -3.66 -16.13 -17.97
C LEU A 4 -5.08 -15.60 -18.25
N ASN A 5 -5.26 -14.98 -19.42
CA ASN A 5 -6.56 -14.48 -19.84
C ASN A 5 -7.55 -15.63 -20.12
N GLU A 6 -7.10 -16.72 -20.76
CA GLU A 6 -7.91 -17.89 -21.05
C GLU A 6 -8.32 -18.62 -19.77
N THR A 7 -7.34 -18.89 -18.88
CA THR A 7 -7.59 -19.64 -17.63
C THR A 7 -8.61 -18.94 -16.73
N PHE A 8 -8.53 -17.61 -16.63
CA PHE A 8 -9.38 -16.82 -15.73
C PHE A 8 -10.48 -16.05 -16.42
N ALA A 9 -10.72 -16.26 -17.73
CA ALA A 9 -11.69 -15.52 -18.52
C ALA A 9 -13.10 -15.51 -17.89
N GLY A 10 -13.56 -16.67 -17.43
CA GLY A 10 -14.86 -16.82 -16.79
C GLY A 10 -14.98 -16.06 -15.49
N PHE A 11 -13.96 -16.13 -14.64
CA PHE A 11 -13.92 -15.43 -13.35
C PHE A 11 -13.82 -13.91 -13.54
N ASP A 12 -12.81 -13.44 -14.26
CA ASP A 12 -12.57 -12.01 -14.47
C ASP A 12 -13.74 -11.36 -15.22
N GLY A 13 -14.26 -12.02 -16.26
CA GLY A 13 -15.41 -11.53 -17.02
C GLY A 13 -16.71 -11.54 -16.21
N GLY A 14 -16.90 -12.52 -15.33
CA GLY A 14 -18.04 -12.56 -14.40
C GLY A 14 -18.02 -11.40 -13.42
N VAL A 15 -16.85 -11.12 -12.83
CA VAL A 15 -16.66 -9.99 -11.91
C VAL A 15 -16.88 -8.66 -12.63
N PHE A 16 -16.37 -8.46 -13.85
CA PHE A 16 -16.62 -7.23 -14.61
C PHE A 16 -18.09 -6.98 -14.92
N ARG A 17 -18.83 -8.02 -15.34
CA ARG A 17 -20.27 -7.88 -15.55
C ARG A 17 -21.01 -7.49 -14.26
N ALA A 18 -20.64 -8.09 -13.13
CA ALA A 18 -21.21 -7.72 -11.84
C ALA A 18 -20.87 -6.26 -11.45
N MET A 19 -19.64 -5.81 -11.69
CA MET A 19 -19.24 -4.42 -11.42
C MET A 19 -19.96 -3.43 -12.33
N HIS A 20 -20.14 -3.76 -13.61
CA HIS A 20 -20.89 -2.93 -14.55
C HIS A 20 -22.37 -2.82 -14.15
N SER A 21 -23.03 -3.93 -13.86
CA SER A 21 -24.41 -3.92 -13.37
C SER A 21 -24.56 -3.12 -12.08
N LEU A 22 -23.57 -3.19 -11.17
CA LEU A 22 -23.56 -2.35 -9.97
C LEU A 22 -23.40 -0.87 -10.31
N ALA A 23 -22.55 -0.53 -11.28
CA ALA A 23 -22.33 0.84 -11.73
C ALA A 23 -23.61 1.43 -12.36
N GLU A 24 -24.32 0.65 -13.18
CA GLU A 24 -25.61 1.02 -13.76
C GLU A 24 -26.67 1.22 -12.66
N ALA A 25 -26.84 0.24 -11.77
CA ALA A 25 -27.80 0.30 -10.68
C ALA A 25 -27.55 1.48 -9.73
N ALA A 26 -26.28 1.85 -9.49
CA ALA A 26 -25.90 2.98 -8.68
C ALA A 26 -25.97 4.34 -9.43
N GLY A 27 -26.35 4.34 -10.72
CA GLY A 27 -26.42 5.56 -11.52
C GLY A 27 -25.11 6.36 -11.56
N GLY A 28 -23.96 5.67 -11.47
CA GLY A 28 -22.64 6.29 -11.47
C GLY A 28 -22.19 6.90 -10.12
N PHE A 29 -23.02 6.85 -9.07
CA PHE A 29 -22.70 7.43 -7.75
C PHE A 29 -21.41 6.88 -7.14
N LEU A 30 -21.08 5.62 -7.37
CA LEU A 30 -19.87 4.98 -6.84
C LEU A 30 -18.59 5.42 -7.58
N THR A 31 -18.70 5.92 -8.81
CA THR A 31 -17.55 6.29 -9.64
C THR A 31 -16.65 7.35 -8.99
N PRO A 32 -17.14 8.50 -8.47
CA PRO A 32 -16.28 9.47 -7.81
C PRO A 32 -15.64 8.91 -6.53
N LEU A 33 -16.32 8.04 -5.80
CA LEU A 33 -15.79 7.42 -4.59
C LEU A 33 -14.64 6.45 -4.93
N THR A 34 -14.80 5.62 -5.94
CA THR A 34 -13.75 4.69 -6.39
C THR A 34 -12.54 5.44 -6.98
N LYS A 35 -12.77 6.53 -7.71
CA LYS A 35 -11.68 7.41 -8.17
C LYS A 35 -10.92 8.05 -7.00
N LEU A 36 -11.62 8.50 -5.96
CA LEU A 36 -10.99 9.05 -4.74
C LEU A 36 -10.14 7.99 -4.01
N VAL A 37 -10.66 6.77 -3.84
CA VAL A 37 -9.92 5.65 -3.23
C VAL A 37 -8.64 5.35 -4.02
N THR A 38 -8.74 5.29 -5.35
CA THR A 38 -7.61 5.10 -6.25
C THR A 38 -6.58 6.23 -6.09
N PHE A 39 -7.01 7.49 -6.10
CA PHE A 39 -6.15 8.66 -5.97
C PHE A 39 -5.37 8.66 -4.64
N ILE A 40 -6.03 8.34 -3.52
CA ILE A 40 -5.36 8.23 -2.21
C ILE A 40 -4.25 7.17 -2.24
N GLY A 41 -4.47 6.05 -2.93
CA GLY A 41 -3.49 4.96 -3.04
C GLY A 41 -2.45 5.14 -4.14
N GLU A 42 -2.50 6.24 -4.90
CA GLU A 42 -1.67 6.42 -6.09
C GLU A 42 -0.17 6.33 -5.77
N LYS A 43 0.54 5.49 -6.52
CA LYS A 43 1.99 5.22 -6.39
C LYS A 43 2.45 4.87 -4.98
N GLY A 44 1.53 4.58 -4.05
CA GLY A 44 1.88 4.26 -2.67
C GLY A 44 2.39 5.44 -1.83
N ILE A 45 2.29 6.68 -2.33
CA ILE A 45 2.86 7.89 -1.69
C ILE A 45 2.36 8.05 -0.26
N VAL A 46 1.07 7.89 -0.02
CA VAL A 46 0.49 8.03 1.33
C VAL A 46 1.09 7.02 2.31
N TYR A 47 1.41 5.81 1.86
CA TYR A 47 2.01 4.76 2.72
C TYR A 47 3.48 5.07 3.02
N PHE A 48 4.24 5.62 2.07
CA PHE A 48 5.60 6.11 2.32
C PHE A 48 5.62 7.28 3.31
N LEU A 49 4.72 8.25 3.16
CA LEU A 49 4.60 9.36 4.11
C LEU A 49 4.23 8.86 5.51
N ALA A 50 3.25 7.96 5.62
CA ALA A 50 2.88 7.35 6.89
C ALA A 50 4.07 6.58 7.51
N ALA A 51 4.84 5.84 6.72
CA ALA A 51 6.03 5.14 7.18
C ALA A 51 7.08 6.11 7.73
N ILE A 52 7.33 7.23 7.04
CA ILE A 52 8.25 8.28 7.51
C ILE A 52 7.77 8.84 8.86
N VAL A 53 6.49 9.18 8.98
CA VAL A 53 5.92 9.67 10.25
C VAL A 53 6.12 8.64 11.37
N LEU A 54 5.84 7.36 11.12
CA LEU A 54 6.07 6.30 12.11
C LEU A 54 7.54 6.18 12.53
N MET A 55 8.49 6.41 11.61
CA MET A 55 9.92 6.36 11.90
C MET A 55 10.39 7.49 12.82
N LEU A 56 9.70 8.61 12.87
CA LEU A 56 10.07 9.77 13.73
C LEU A 56 9.90 9.49 15.23
N PHE A 57 9.16 8.43 15.60
CA PHE A 57 8.90 8.10 16.99
C PHE A 57 9.51 6.74 17.37
N PRO A 58 10.25 6.65 18.49
CA PRO A 58 10.94 5.41 18.90
C PRO A 58 10.01 4.19 19.00
N LYS A 59 8.79 4.39 19.52
CA LYS A 59 7.82 3.29 19.74
C LYS A 59 7.27 2.68 18.46
N THR A 60 7.20 3.44 17.36
CA THR A 60 6.61 3.02 16.08
C THR A 60 7.64 2.88 14.96
N ARG A 61 8.90 3.24 15.22
CA ARG A 61 9.98 3.24 14.23
C ARG A 61 10.16 1.92 13.51
N ARG A 62 10.16 0.80 14.22
CA ARG A 62 10.28 -0.53 13.60
C ARG A 62 9.15 -0.80 12.62
N ALA A 63 7.92 -0.40 12.97
CA ALA A 63 6.77 -0.50 12.07
C ALA A 63 6.97 0.39 10.84
N GLY A 64 7.42 1.65 11.03
CA GLY A 64 7.70 2.57 9.93
C GLY A 64 8.74 2.04 8.95
N VAL A 65 9.86 1.51 9.44
CA VAL A 65 10.90 0.90 8.60
C VAL A 65 10.35 -0.30 7.83
N CYS A 66 9.54 -1.14 8.48
CA CYS A 66 8.92 -2.30 7.83
C CYS A 66 7.91 -1.87 6.75
N VAL A 67 7.03 -0.89 7.03
CA VAL A 67 6.07 -0.36 6.04
C VAL A 67 6.81 0.21 4.83
N PHE A 68 7.84 1.04 5.07
CA PHE A 68 8.64 1.64 4.00
C PHE A 68 9.29 0.58 3.12
N GLY A 69 9.95 -0.42 3.74
CA GLY A 69 10.58 -1.53 3.04
C GLY A 69 9.58 -2.40 2.28
N ALA A 70 8.44 -2.72 2.89
CA ALA A 70 7.39 -3.56 2.28
C ALA A 70 6.76 -2.90 1.05
N VAL A 71 6.41 -1.61 1.16
CA VAL A 71 5.84 -0.84 0.03
C VAL A 71 6.89 -0.66 -1.07
N GLY A 72 8.15 -0.36 -0.71
CA GLY A 72 9.26 -0.23 -1.67
C GLY A 72 9.54 -1.53 -2.43
N LEU A 73 9.66 -2.65 -1.72
CA LEU A 73 9.83 -3.98 -2.35
C LEU A 73 8.64 -4.32 -3.25
N GLY A 74 7.41 -4.07 -2.77
CA GLY A 74 6.20 -4.27 -3.56
C GLY A 74 6.22 -3.47 -4.86
N ALA A 75 6.61 -2.20 -4.81
CA ALA A 75 6.72 -1.34 -6.00
C ALA A 75 7.79 -1.85 -6.98
N ILE A 76 8.95 -2.29 -6.48
CA ILE A 76 10.02 -2.88 -7.31
C ILE A 76 9.52 -4.15 -7.99
N LEU A 77 8.94 -5.08 -7.22
CA LEU A 77 8.44 -6.34 -7.76
C LEU A 77 7.31 -6.14 -8.78
N THR A 78 6.38 -5.23 -8.51
CA THR A 78 5.26 -4.99 -9.45
C THR A 78 5.70 -4.18 -10.66
N SER A 79 6.22 -2.97 -10.45
CA SER A 79 6.38 -2.00 -11.54
C SER A 79 7.65 -2.20 -12.35
N LEU A 80 8.75 -2.63 -11.72
CA LEU A 80 10.03 -2.80 -12.41
C LEU A 80 10.28 -4.25 -12.88
N THR A 81 9.51 -5.22 -12.37
CA THR A 81 9.77 -6.63 -12.68
C THR A 81 8.56 -7.31 -13.30
N LEU A 82 7.53 -7.60 -12.51
CA LEU A 82 6.41 -8.46 -12.93
C LEU A 82 5.58 -7.86 -14.07
N LYS A 83 5.35 -6.55 -14.08
CA LYS A 83 4.59 -5.91 -15.17
C LYS A 83 5.26 -6.12 -16.52
N GLY A 84 6.58 -5.96 -16.60
CA GLY A 84 7.33 -6.18 -17.84
C GLY A 84 7.41 -7.65 -18.24
N ILE A 85 7.59 -8.56 -17.27
CA ILE A 85 7.69 -10.01 -17.53
C ILE A 85 6.34 -10.58 -17.98
N VAL A 86 5.25 -10.22 -17.29
CA VAL A 86 3.93 -10.76 -17.57
C VAL A 86 3.30 -10.08 -18.80
N GLY A 87 3.45 -8.77 -18.96
CA GLY A 87 2.99 -8.04 -20.14
C GLY A 87 1.47 -8.14 -20.37
N ARG A 88 0.66 -8.26 -19.30
CA ARG A 88 -0.81 -8.37 -19.42
C ARG A 88 -1.41 -7.03 -19.81
N GLU A 89 -2.10 -7.00 -20.95
CA GLU A 89 -2.82 -5.80 -21.41
C GLU A 89 -3.99 -5.47 -20.47
N ARG A 90 -4.33 -4.18 -20.42
CA ARG A 90 -5.47 -3.70 -19.65
C ARG A 90 -6.79 -4.23 -20.19
N PRO A 91 -7.80 -4.47 -19.33
CA PRO A 91 -9.10 -5.02 -19.76
C PRO A 91 -9.74 -4.22 -20.90
N PHE A 92 -9.71 -2.90 -20.81
CA PHE A 92 -10.31 -2.00 -21.79
C PHE A 92 -9.54 -1.91 -23.13
N LEU A 93 -8.30 -2.41 -23.18
CA LEU A 93 -7.53 -2.54 -24.42
C LEU A 93 -7.73 -3.91 -25.05
N ALA A 94 -7.89 -4.94 -24.25
CA ALA A 94 -7.96 -6.32 -24.68
C ALA A 94 -9.35 -6.77 -25.18
N ASN A 95 -10.43 -6.05 -24.78
CA ASN A 95 -11.80 -6.47 -25.08
C ASN A 95 -12.76 -5.29 -25.23
N GLU A 96 -13.49 -5.26 -26.34
CA GLU A 96 -14.46 -4.19 -26.68
C GLU A 96 -15.59 -4.03 -25.64
N THR A 97 -16.13 -5.16 -25.11
CA THR A 97 -17.14 -5.11 -24.06
C THR A 97 -16.61 -4.45 -22.80
N PHE A 98 -15.36 -4.75 -22.40
CA PHE A 98 -14.74 -4.13 -21.22
C PHE A 98 -14.36 -2.68 -21.49
N ARG A 99 -14.08 -2.32 -22.73
CA ARG A 99 -13.91 -0.93 -23.14
C ARG A 99 -15.20 -0.14 -22.92
N ALA A 100 -16.35 -0.65 -23.34
CA ALA A 100 -17.63 0.00 -23.09
C ALA A 100 -17.91 0.18 -21.59
N PHE A 101 -17.57 -0.80 -20.74
CA PHE A 101 -17.69 -0.67 -19.29
C PHE A 101 -16.75 0.39 -18.70
N TRP A 102 -15.52 0.48 -19.22
CA TRP A 102 -14.55 1.49 -18.83
C TRP A 102 -14.99 2.91 -19.22
N GLU A 103 -15.56 3.07 -20.42
CA GLU A 103 -16.14 4.32 -20.87
C GLU A 103 -17.33 4.75 -20.00
N PHE A 104 -18.19 3.81 -19.60
CA PHE A 104 -19.30 4.08 -18.70
C PHE A 104 -18.87 4.66 -17.36
N VAL A 105 -17.74 4.24 -16.80
CA VAL A 105 -17.19 4.78 -15.53
C VAL A 105 -16.29 6.01 -15.74
N GLY A 106 -16.31 6.59 -16.96
CA GLY A 106 -15.66 7.84 -17.29
C GLY A 106 -14.16 7.72 -17.59
N SER A 107 -13.78 6.63 -18.26
CA SER A 107 -12.46 6.42 -18.91
C SER A 107 -11.24 6.84 -18.07
N PRO A 108 -11.07 6.34 -16.82
CA PRO A 108 -9.95 6.76 -15.99
C PRO A 108 -8.62 6.43 -16.66
N HIS A 109 -7.70 7.41 -16.69
CA HIS A 109 -6.41 7.25 -17.32
C HIS A 109 -5.54 6.21 -16.62
N GLU A 110 -5.01 5.26 -17.37
CA GLU A 110 -4.18 4.17 -16.85
C GLU A 110 -3.14 3.74 -17.89
N ASP A 111 -1.87 3.77 -17.49
CA ASP A 111 -0.75 3.43 -18.38
C ASP A 111 -0.19 2.03 -18.13
N GLY A 112 0.48 1.50 -19.16
CA GLY A 112 1.26 0.27 -19.11
C GLY A 112 0.45 -0.98 -18.77
N PHE A 113 1.17 -2.05 -18.48
CA PHE A 113 0.60 -3.37 -18.18
C PHE A 113 -0.15 -3.43 -16.85
N CYS A 114 -1.14 -4.33 -16.77
CA CYS A 114 -2.03 -4.38 -15.59
C CYS A 114 -1.60 -5.39 -14.51
N PHE A 115 -0.88 -6.46 -14.84
CA PHE A 115 -0.57 -7.52 -13.85
C PHE A 115 0.81 -7.35 -13.20
N PRO A 116 0.89 -7.48 -11.89
CA PRO A 116 -0.16 -7.39 -10.89
C PRO A 116 -0.54 -5.92 -10.55
N SER A 117 -1.62 -5.74 -9.77
CA SER A 117 -2.06 -4.40 -9.37
C SER A 117 -1.13 -3.75 -8.36
N GLY A 118 -0.44 -2.67 -8.76
CA GLY A 118 0.48 -1.92 -7.89
C GLY A 118 -0.22 -1.22 -6.72
N HIS A 119 -1.42 -0.65 -6.93
CA HIS A 119 -2.21 -0.04 -5.86
C HIS A 119 -2.56 -1.05 -4.77
N VAL A 120 -3.05 -2.23 -5.18
CA VAL A 120 -3.41 -3.29 -4.23
C VAL A 120 -2.17 -3.85 -3.54
N THR A 121 -1.04 -4.00 -4.25
CA THR A 121 0.23 -4.41 -3.65
C THR A 121 0.66 -3.45 -2.54
N SER A 122 0.66 -2.14 -2.81
CA SER A 122 1.12 -1.13 -1.84
C SER A 122 0.24 -1.08 -0.59
N VAL A 123 -1.10 -1.06 -0.74
CA VAL A 123 -2.00 -1.04 0.41
C VAL A 123 -1.90 -2.34 1.21
N THR A 124 -1.75 -3.50 0.55
CA THR A 124 -1.61 -4.79 1.23
C THR A 124 -0.29 -4.88 2.01
N ALA A 125 0.81 -4.44 1.40
CA ALA A 125 2.11 -4.39 2.06
C ALA A 125 2.06 -3.53 3.32
N ALA A 126 1.48 -2.34 3.24
CA ALA A 126 1.32 -1.44 4.39
C ALA A 126 0.38 -2.03 5.46
N ALA A 127 -0.81 -2.51 5.08
CA ALA A 127 -1.78 -3.09 6.01
C ALA A 127 -1.20 -4.31 6.75
N THR A 128 -0.50 -5.20 6.03
CA THR A 128 0.14 -6.38 6.62
C THR A 128 1.26 -5.98 7.59
N ALA A 129 2.09 -4.99 7.23
CA ALA A 129 3.13 -4.49 8.13
C ALA A 129 2.54 -3.88 9.41
N LEU A 130 1.52 -3.04 9.28
CA LEU A 130 0.83 -2.47 10.44
C LEU A 130 0.19 -3.56 11.31
N PHE A 131 -0.40 -4.58 10.69
CA PHE A 131 -0.98 -5.72 11.41
C PHE A 131 0.06 -6.52 12.20
N VAL A 132 1.29 -6.63 11.72
CA VAL A 132 2.38 -7.32 12.43
C VAL A 132 2.79 -6.56 13.69
N PHE A 133 2.86 -5.22 13.64
CA PHE A 133 3.45 -4.41 14.71
C PHE A 133 2.44 -3.83 15.71
N PHE A 134 1.17 -3.68 15.33
CA PHE A 134 0.16 -3.03 16.15
C PHE A 134 -0.91 -3.98 16.67
N ASN A 135 -1.80 -3.47 17.49
CA ASN A 135 -2.93 -4.24 18.05
C ASN A 135 -3.82 -4.78 16.92
N LYS A 136 -4.00 -6.09 16.89
CA LYS A 136 -4.71 -6.84 15.84
C LYS A 136 -6.14 -6.36 15.60
N LYS A 137 -6.84 -5.93 16.66
CA LYS A 137 -8.22 -5.43 16.56
C LYS A 137 -8.31 -4.18 15.68
N TRP A 138 -7.39 -3.24 15.86
CA TRP A 138 -7.42 -1.97 15.12
C TRP A 138 -6.68 -2.04 13.78
N SER A 139 -5.52 -2.70 13.75
CA SER A 139 -4.75 -2.84 12.51
C SER A 139 -5.41 -3.79 11.50
N GLY A 140 -6.28 -4.69 11.96
CA GLY A 140 -7.12 -5.52 11.09
C GLY A 140 -8.05 -4.72 10.17
N ALA A 141 -8.47 -3.52 10.60
CA ALA A 141 -9.23 -2.60 9.74
C ALA A 141 -8.48 -2.16 8.47
N GLY A 142 -7.13 -2.25 8.48
CA GLY A 142 -6.32 -2.01 7.28
C GLY A 142 -6.65 -2.95 6.12
N PHE A 143 -7.10 -4.18 6.40
CA PHE A 143 -7.53 -5.11 5.36
C PHE A 143 -8.84 -4.71 4.68
N PHE A 144 -9.69 -3.93 5.36
CA PHE A 144 -10.85 -3.31 4.70
C PHE A 144 -10.39 -2.32 3.62
N ALA A 145 -9.35 -1.54 3.88
CA ALA A 145 -8.77 -0.66 2.86
C ALA A 145 -8.18 -1.44 1.67
N VAL A 146 -7.63 -2.65 1.90
CA VAL A 146 -7.18 -3.54 0.81
C VAL A 146 -8.36 -3.95 -0.06
N LEU A 147 -9.45 -4.40 0.54
CA LEU A 147 -10.66 -4.82 -0.20
C LEU A 147 -11.29 -3.63 -0.95
N LEU A 148 -11.34 -2.46 -0.32
CA LEU A 148 -11.86 -1.24 -0.93
C LEU A 148 -11.00 -0.81 -2.14
N MET A 149 -9.68 -0.90 -2.02
CA MET A 149 -8.78 -0.63 -3.15
C MET A 149 -8.97 -1.65 -4.27
N ALA A 150 -9.02 -2.95 -3.97
CA ALA A 150 -9.24 -3.99 -4.96
C ALA A 150 -10.57 -3.78 -5.69
N PHE A 151 -11.64 -3.52 -4.93
CA PHE A 151 -12.96 -3.16 -5.49
C PHE A 151 -12.85 -1.96 -6.43
N SER A 152 -12.22 -0.88 -6.00
CA SER A 152 -12.04 0.33 -6.80
C SER A 152 -11.34 0.05 -8.13
N ARG A 153 -10.27 -0.77 -8.12
CA ARG A 153 -9.49 -1.07 -9.33
C ARG A 153 -10.26 -1.92 -10.35
N VAL A 154 -11.09 -2.84 -9.85
CA VAL A 154 -11.94 -3.68 -10.70
C VAL A 154 -13.18 -2.91 -11.18
N TYR A 155 -13.83 -2.13 -10.32
CA TYR A 155 -14.97 -1.28 -10.67
C TYR A 155 -14.63 -0.29 -11.79
N LEU A 156 -13.43 0.30 -11.74
CA LEU A 156 -12.94 1.23 -12.77
C LEU A 156 -12.42 0.53 -14.03
N ILE A 157 -12.54 -0.80 -14.14
CA ILE A 157 -12.06 -1.62 -15.26
C ILE A 157 -10.55 -1.41 -15.54
N ALA A 158 -9.82 -0.97 -14.55
CA ALA A 158 -8.39 -0.72 -14.66
C ALA A 158 -7.53 -1.99 -14.52
N HIS A 159 -8.03 -2.97 -13.77
CA HIS A 159 -7.40 -4.25 -13.49
C HIS A 159 -8.41 -5.39 -13.48
N TYR A 160 -8.00 -6.55 -13.93
CA TYR A 160 -8.75 -7.79 -13.71
C TYR A 160 -8.80 -8.12 -12.21
N ALA A 161 -9.84 -8.88 -11.80
CA ALA A 161 -9.93 -9.33 -10.40
C ALA A 161 -8.71 -10.16 -10.01
N THR A 162 -8.20 -11.00 -10.91
CA THR A 162 -6.97 -11.79 -10.72
C THR A 162 -5.72 -10.94 -10.54
N ASP A 163 -5.61 -9.76 -11.17
CA ASP A 163 -4.50 -8.83 -10.94
C ASP A 163 -4.50 -8.29 -9.50
N THR A 164 -5.69 -8.08 -8.93
CA THR A 164 -5.83 -7.60 -7.55
C THR A 164 -5.47 -8.69 -6.55
N LEU A 165 -5.89 -9.94 -6.79
CA LEU A 165 -5.50 -11.08 -5.96
C LEU A 165 -3.98 -11.31 -5.98
N ALA A 166 -3.38 -11.25 -7.16
CA ALA A 166 -1.92 -11.30 -7.30
C ALA A 166 -1.23 -10.14 -6.57
N GLY A 167 -1.80 -8.92 -6.65
CA GLY A 167 -1.32 -7.76 -5.91
C GLY A 167 -1.35 -7.97 -4.39
N MET A 168 -2.41 -8.57 -3.85
CA MET A 168 -2.49 -8.93 -2.43
C MET A 168 -1.38 -9.92 -2.04
N LEU A 169 -1.14 -10.95 -2.84
CA LEU A 169 -0.10 -11.92 -2.58
C LEU A 169 1.28 -11.28 -2.60
N VAL A 170 1.59 -10.48 -3.63
CA VAL A 170 2.88 -9.78 -3.75
C VAL A 170 3.09 -8.81 -2.58
N GLY A 171 2.06 -8.07 -2.18
CA GLY A 171 2.12 -7.15 -1.03
C GLY A 171 2.41 -7.87 0.29
N ALA A 172 1.74 -9.00 0.54
CA ALA A 172 1.97 -9.82 1.74
C ALA A 172 3.38 -10.42 1.78
N LEU A 173 3.86 -10.94 0.65
CA LEU A 173 5.22 -11.48 0.52
C LEU A 173 6.27 -10.38 0.70
N SER A 174 6.06 -9.20 0.10
CA SER A 174 6.93 -8.04 0.28
C SER A 174 7.03 -7.63 1.76
N CYS A 175 5.91 -7.66 2.49
CA CYS A 175 5.91 -7.42 3.92
C CYS A 175 6.71 -8.49 4.70
N ALA A 176 6.55 -9.77 4.38
CA ALA A 176 7.29 -10.84 5.04
C ALA A 176 8.82 -10.67 4.89
N VAL A 177 9.28 -10.33 3.69
CA VAL A 177 10.69 -10.05 3.42
C VAL A 177 11.15 -8.79 4.18
N ALA A 178 10.41 -7.68 4.07
CA ALA A 178 10.74 -6.43 4.74
C ALA A 178 10.76 -6.57 6.27
N TRP A 179 9.89 -7.39 6.84
CA TRP A 179 9.89 -7.70 8.28
C TRP A 179 11.15 -8.42 8.71
N GLY A 180 11.61 -9.42 7.95
CA GLY A 180 12.89 -10.10 8.18
C GLY A 180 14.07 -9.13 8.13
N ILE A 181 14.13 -8.28 7.09
CA ILE A 181 15.16 -7.26 6.93
C ILE A 181 15.11 -6.26 8.11
N THR A 182 13.92 -5.79 8.48
CA THR A 182 13.74 -4.87 9.61
C THR A 182 14.27 -5.47 10.91
N LYS A 183 13.95 -6.75 11.19
CA LYS A 183 14.51 -7.46 12.36
C LYS A 183 16.03 -7.49 12.33
N GLY A 184 16.64 -7.81 11.19
CA GLY A 184 18.08 -7.84 11.02
C GLY A 184 18.72 -6.47 11.27
N ILE A 185 18.15 -5.41 10.68
CA ILE A 185 18.63 -4.03 10.88
C ILE A 185 18.61 -3.66 12.38
N PHE A 186 17.50 -3.86 13.07
CA PHE A 186 17.41 -3.48 14.48
C PHE A 186 18.27 -4.36 15.38
N CYS A 187 18.39 -5.65 15.10
CA CYS A 187 19.35 -6.53 15.79
C CYS A 187 20.79 -6.00 15.64
N LEU A 188 21.18 -5.57 14.44
CA LEU A 188 22.49 -5.01 14.20
C LEU A 188 22.71 -3.69 14.94
N LEU A 189 21.72 -2.76 14.90
CA LEU A 189 21.81 -1.49 15.61
C LEU A 189 21.95 -1.67 17.14
N GLU A 190 21.21 -2.63 17.71
CA GLU A 190 21.23 -2.96 19.15
C GLU A 190 22.53 -3.65 19.60
N LYS A 191 23.25 -4.28 18.66
CA LYS A 191 24.54 -4.91 18.95
C LYS A 191 25.67 -3.91 19.22
N TYR A 192 25.55 -2.67 18.71
CA TYR A 192 26.58 -1.66 18.80
C TYR A 192 26.09 -0.39 19.55
N PRO A 193 25.77 -0.51 20.86
CA PRO A 193 25.19 0.61 21.63
C PRO A 193 26.17 1.77 21.82
N GLU A 194 27.47 1.54 21.78
CA GLU A 194 28.52 2.58 21.87
C GLU A 194 28.66 3.42 20.60
N ASN A 195 28.10 2.96 19.48
CA ASN A 195 28.15 3.71 18.24
C ASN A 195 27.08 4.79 18.23
N LYS A 196 27.52 6.05 18.13
CA LYS A 196 26.65 7.25 18.15
C LYS A 196 25.55 7.21 17.09
N PHE A 197 25.86 6.68 15.89
CA PHE A 197 24.89 6.56 14.82
C PHE A 197 23.82 5.51 15.16
N CYS A 198 24.22 4.35 15.68
CA CYS A 198 23.29 3.30 16.10
C CYS A 198 22.36 3.80 17.21
N THR A 199 22.95 4.45 18.23
CA THR A 199 22.20 5.06 19.33
C THR A 199 21.22 6.12 18.82
N PHE A 200 21.65 7.01 17.93
CA PHE A 200 20.76 8.00 17.31
C PHE A 200 19.61 7.31 16.58
N CYS A 201 19.89 6.30 15.74
CA CYS A 201 18.86 5.54 15.01
C CYS A 201 17.85 4.87 15.94
N LEU A 202 18.25 4.47 17.14
CA LEU A 202 17.39 3.80 18.12
C LEU A 202 16.58 4.79 18.98
N THR A 203 17.17 5.92 19.36
CA THR A 203 16.63 6.81 20.42
C THR A 203 16.06 8.12 19.91
N PHE A 204 16.36 8.55 18.69
CA PHE A 204 15.84 9.82 18.15
C PHE A 204 14.32 9.90 18.32
N ASP A 205 13.85 11.02 18.84
CA ASP A 205 12.41 11.30 19.02
C ASP A 205 12.16 12.75 18.58
N VAL A 206 11.35 12.90 17.53
CA VAL A 206 11.01 14.21 16.98
C VAL A 206 10.39 15.14 18.03
N ARG A 207 9.72 14.60 19.05
CA ARG A 207 9.14 15.38 20.14
C ARG A 207 10.18 16.11 20.97
N ALA A 208 11.42 15.61 21.00
CA ALA A 208 12.51 16.27 21.71
C ALA A 208 12.86 17.65 21.11
N LEU A 209 12.62 17.83 19.80
CA LEU A 209 12.86 19.11 19.12
C LEU A 209 11.88 20.21 19.56
N PHE A 210 10.73 19.84 20.11
CA PHE A 210 9.67 20.77 20.54
C PHE A 210 9.54 20.88 22.06
N ARG A 211 10.37 20.16 22.83
CA ARG A 211 10.42 20.32 24.29
C ARG A 211 11.14 21.61 24.61
N ARG A 212 10.43 22.58 25.25
CA ARG A 212 11.08 23.76 25.86
C ARG A 212 12.08 23.27 26.93
N ALA A 213 13.24 23.89 26.95
CA ALA A 213 14.19 23.68 28.05
C ALA A 213 13.47 23.88 29.41
N PRO A 214 13.74 23.06 30.42
CA PRO A 214 13.24 23.32 31.77
C PRO A 214 13.60 24.71 32.18
N LYS A 215 12.65 25.49 32.74
CA LYS A 215 12.92 26.79 33.32
C LYS A 215 14.00 26.60 34.39
N PRO A 216 15.10 27.40 34.40
CA PRO A 216 16.06 27.29 35.46
C PRO A 216 15.36 27.49 36.81
N PRO A 217 15.82 26.81 37.89
CA PRO A 217 15.21 26.97 39.19
C PRO A 217 15.25 28.47 39.54
N GLU A 218 14.13 29.03 39.94
CA GLU A 218 14.07 30.36 40.51
C GLU A 218 14.94 30.29 41.77
N ASN A 219 16.10 30.96 41.74
CA ASN A 219 16.93 31.13 42.92
C ASN A 219 16.04 31.84 43.93
N GLY A 220 15.59 31.10 44.93
CA GLY A 220 14.94 31.70 46.08
C GLY A 220 15.93 32.71 46.69
N GLU A 221 15.57 33.97 46.68
CA GLU A 221 16.17 34.97 47.52
C GLU A 221 15.99 34.50 48.95
N ASN A 222 17.07 34.02 49.55
CA ASN A 222 17.16 33.85 51.00
C ASN A 222 17.57 35.20 51.55
N GLU A 223 16.64 35.93 52.14
CA GLU A 223 16.89 36.86 53.21
C GLU A 223 17.07 36.14 54.57
#